data_5735eac416ffc0bf28b2eca72a1a9bbe
#
_entry.id   5735eac416ffc0bf28b2eca72a1a9bbe
#
_cell.length_a   1.000
_cell.length_b   1.000
_cell.length_c   1.000
_cell.angle_alpha   90.00
_cell.angle_beta   90.00
_cell.angle_gamma   90.00
#
_symmetry.space_group_name_H-M   'P 1'
#
loop_
_entity.id
_entity.type
_entity.pdbx_description
1 polymer ?
#
loop_
_entity_poly.entity_id
_entity_poly.type
_entity_poly.pdbx_seq_one_letter_code
_entity_poly.pdbx_strand_id
1 'polypeptide(L)'
;MKKKFLAAVLAIAVLYLGWLGFESLGSRPYANASLPAPAQDALEIEGVYHVHTKFSDGHASVDELTAQASREKLDFLILTDHGNPNFESLRSQGRKDGVLVLAGSELSVNRGHLVALGFRTPVRNFSQKAEDAVPEIQALGGFAVIAHPYSKVKWSWGDVSVYSGLEIINADTMFKNNVGRVLPYLPLLLFRSRLPLLRMLEHPEINLKKWDQRASTSAVYGYFSADAHLYYRAIFSLLHLHVLLDEPIADGFDAAAGQVYASLRKGRFFNAIEAAAGARGFRFKASAAGGAIFRMGDTIPAGAWAGAAGPIRFEARAPFSFATEIHLVRDGRTIASTRADILIAEAQGPGVYRVEVFLKERTPLAADIPWIISNPIFLRKD
;
A
#
# COMPACT_ATOMS: atom_id res chain seq x y z
N MET A 1 -53.30 14.93 1.29
CA MET A 1 -51.87 15.27 1.31
C MET A 1 -50.99 14.17 1.87
N LYS A 2 -51.22 13.65 3.09
CA LYS A 2 -50.36 12.60 3.74
C LYS A 2 -50.18 11.30 2.91
N LYS A 3 -51.27 10.79 2.26
CA LYS A 3 -51.15 9.56 1.42
C LYS A 3 -50.30 9.75 0.17
N LYS A 4 -50.40 10.93 -0.50
CA LYS A 4 -49.55 11.24 -1.67
C LYS A 4 -48.08 11.43 -1.28
N PHE A 5 -47.83 12.07 -0.14
CA PHE A 5 -46.48 12.22 0.40
C PHE A 5 -45.86 10.86 0.75
N LEU A 6 -46.61 9.98 1.45
CA LEU A 6 -46.15 8.63 1.79
C LEU A 6 -45.84 7.77 0.54
N ALA A 7 -46.72 7.87 -0.49
CA ALA A 7 -46.49 7.15 -1.74
C ALA A 7 -45.24 7.68 -2.48
N ALA A 8 -44.95 8.97 -2.46
CA ALA A 8 -43.74 9.53 -3.03
C ALA A 8 -42.49 9.07 -2.30
N VAL A 9 -42.51 9.07 -0.96
CA VAL A 9 -41.39 8.57 -0.15
C VAL A 9 -41.12 7.09 -0.42
N LEU A 10 -42.19 6.29 -0.52
CA LEU A 10 -42.06 4.86 -0.84
C LEU A 10 -41.48 4.63 -2.24
N ALA A 11 -41.92 5.37 -3.22
CA ALA A 11 -41.40 5.31 -4.58
C ALA A 11 -39.91 5.68 -4.63
N ILE A 12 -39.49 6.75 -3.94
CA ILE A 12 -38.08 7.14 -3.82
C ILE A 12 -37.26 6.03 -3.17
N ALA A 13 -37.75 5.44 -2.08
CA ALA A 13 -37.08 4.34 -1.39
C ALA A 13 -36.91 3.13 -2.30
N VAL A 14 -37.94 2.75 -3.07
CA VAL A 14 -37.88 1.63 -4.03
C VAL A 14 -36.87 1.91 -5.14
N LEU A 15 -36.86 3.12 -5.70
CA LEU A 15 -35.90 3.52 -6.73
C LEU A 15 -34.46 3.50 -6.17
N TYR A 16 -34.26 4.00 -4.97
CA TYR A 16 -32.98 3.98 -4.29
C TYR A 16 -32.47 2.55 -4.02
N LEU A 17 -33.32 1.66 -3.49
CA LEU A 17 -32.97 0.28 -3.26
C LEU A 17 -32.71 -0.47 -4.59
N GLY A 18 -33.48 -0.17 -5.63
CA GLY A 18 -33.27 -0.71 -6.98
C GLY A 18 -31.91 -0.27 -7.56
N TRP A 19 -31.56 1.01 -7.38
CA TRP A 19 -30.26 1.53 -7.78
C TRP A 19 -29.12 0.88 -6.99
N LEU A 20 -29.24 0.76 -5.66
CA LEU A 20 -28.25 0.05 -4.83
C LEU A 20 -28.07 -1.41 -5.26
N GLY A 21 -29.18 -2.10 -5.57
CA GLY A 21 -29.17 -3.45 -6.10
C GLY A 21 -28.41 -3.54 -7.43
N PHE A 22 -28.67 -2.62 -8.35
CA PHE A 22 -28.00 -2.54 -9.64
C PHE A 22 -26.49 -2.30 -9.48
N GLU A 23 -26.08 -1.32 -8.67
CA GLU A 23 -24.67 -1.05 -8.35
C GLU A 23 -23.99 -2.28 -7.74
N SER A 24 -24.69 -2.95 -6.80
CA SER A 24 -24.19 -4.14 -6.13
C SER A 24 -24.03 -5.34 -7.07
N LEU A 25 -24.90 -5.52 -8.05
CA LEU A 25 -24.81 -6.59 -9.04
C LEU A 25 -23.75 -6.30 -10.11
N GLY A 26 -23.62 -5.03 -10.50
CA GLY A 26 -22.63 -4.57 -11.48
C GLY A 26 -21.19 -4.54 -10.95
N SER A 27 -21.02 -4.67 -9.64
CA SER A 27 -19.73 -4.58 -8.95
C SER A 27 -19.27 -5.92 -8.38
N ARG A 28 -19.48 -7.02 -9.10
CA ARG A 28 -18.91 -8.30 -8.70
C ARG A 28 -17.38 -8.16 -8.67
N PRO A 29 -16.71 -8.48 -7.53
CA PRO A 29 -15.26 -8.57 -7.55
C PRO A 29 -14.87 -9.58 -8.61
N TYR A 30 -13.76 -9.37 -9.29
CA TYR A 30 -13.19 -10.38 -10.14
C TYR A 30 -13.09 -11.67 -9.32
N ALA A 31 -13.81 -12.70 -9.71
CA ALA A 31 -13.60 -14.02 -9.15
C ALA A 31 -12.14 -14.35 -9.40
N ASN A 32 -11.40 -14.63 -8.32
CA ASN A 32 -10.02 -15.06 -8.42
C ASN A 32 -9.95 -16.21 -9.42
N ALA A 33 -9.67 -15.90 -10.67
CA ALA A 33 -9.17 -16.89 -11.60
C ALA A 33 -7.78 -17.21 -11.04
N SER A 34 -7.73 -18.23 -10.20
CA SER A 34 -6.48 -18.76 -9.68
C SER A 34 -5.66 -19.24 -10.86
N LEU A 35 -4.82 -18.35 -11.38
CA LEU A 35 -3.71 -18.78 -12.19
C LEU A 35 -2.86 -19.67 -11.28
N PRO A 36 -2.32 -20.81 -11.80
CA PRO A 36 -1.40 -21.60 -11.01
C PRO A 36 -0.29 -20.68 -10.55
N ALA A 37 -0.16 -20.56 -9.22
CA ALA A 37 0.87 -19.77 -8.61
C ALA A 37 2.24 -20.13 -9.18
N PRO A 38 3.03 -19.16 -9.71
CA PRO A 38 4.41 -19.47 -10.09
C PRO A 38 5.13 -19.99 -8.87
N ALA A 39 6.09 -20.89 -9.05
CA ALA A 39 6.87 -21.52 -7.95
C ALA A 39 7.54 -20.51 -6.98
N GLN A 40 7.53 -19.23 -7.30
CA GLN A 40 8.03 -18.12 -6.49
C GLN A 40 6.99 -17.54 -5.50
N ASP A 41 5.76 -18.02 -5.46
CA ASP A 41 4.72 -17.48 -4.56
C ASP A 41 4.99 -17.76 -3.07
N ALA A 42 5.80 -18.78 -2.77
CA ALA A 42 6.26 -19.04 -1.40
C ALA A 42 7.11 -17.89 -0.82
N LEU A 43 7.56 -16.96 -1.65
CA LEU A 43 8.35 -15.79 -1.26
C LEU A 43 7.54 -14.51 -1.19
N GLU A 44 6.24 -14.56 -1.48
CA GLU A 44 5.33 -13.42 -1.40
C GLU A 44 4.39 -13.58 -0.21
N ILE A 45 4.42 -12.60 0.68
CA ILE A 45 3.50 -12.49 1.81
C ILE A 45 2.70 -11.21 1.71
N GLU A 46 1.47 -11.25 2.21
CA GLU A 46 0.47 -10.20 2.08
C GLU A 46 -0.01 -9.73 3.42
N GLY A 47 -0.10 -8.42 3.62
CA GLY A 47 -0.55 -7.87 4.89
C GLY A 47 -0.96 -6.42 4.84
N VAL A 48 -1.38 -5.93 6.00
CA VAL A 48 -1.89 -4.57 6.20
C VAL A 48 -0.95 -3.79 7.10
N TYR A 49 -0.71 -2.54 6.71
CA TYR A 49 0.14 -1.59 7.38
C TYR A 49 -0.68 -0.39 7.87
N HIS A 50 -0.27 0.20 8.99
CA HIS A 50 -0.85 1.34 9.67
C HIS A 50 -2.21 1.00 10.31
N VAL A 51 -2.15 0.41 11.50
CA VAL A 51 -3.34 -0.04 12.23
C VAL A 51 -3.25 0.40 13.68
N HIS A 52 -4.33 1.01 14.18
CA HIS A 52 -4.45 1.45 15.56
C HIS A 52 -5.27 0.47 16.39
N THR A 53 -4.87 0.29 17.65
CA THR A 53 -5.53 -0.57 18.63
C THR A 53 -6.08 0.27 19.79
N LYS A 54 -6.65 -0.40 20.80
CA LYS A 54 -7.03 0.24 22.07
C LYS A 54 -5.84 0.79 22.88
N PHE A 55 -4.62 0.58 22.44
CA PHE A 55 -3.43 1.19 23.05
C PHE A 55 -3.24 2.65 22.65
N SER A 56 -4.01 3.13 21.66
CA SER A 56 -4.15 4.54 21.32
C SER A 56 -5.62 4.89 21.09
N ASP A 57 -6.02 5.20 19.90
CA ASP A 57 -7.35 5.67 19.51
C ASP A 57 -8.12 4.70 18.62
N GLY A 58 -7.60 3.50 18.41
CA GLY A 58 -8.32 2.41 17.79
C GLY A 58 -9.34 1.75 18.75
N HIS A 59 -10.30 1.02 18.18
CA HIS A 59 -11.44 0.47 18.94
C HIS A 59 -11.37 -1.04 19.19
N ALA A 60 -10.33 -1.72 18.71
CA ALA A 60 -10.18 -3.16 18.87
C ALA A 60 -8.90 -3.53 19.64
N SER A 61 -8.94 -4.64 20.37
CA SER A 61 -7.75 -5.26 20.95
C SER A 61 -6.90 -5.95 19.86
N VAL A 62 -5.65 -6.24 20.17
CA VAL A 62 -4.75 -6.95 19.25
C VAL A 62 -5.33 -8.32 18.85
N ASP A 63 -5.92 -9.05 19.80
CA ASP A 63 -6.50 -10.38 19.52
C ASP A 63 -7.74 -10.28 18.60
N GLU A 64 -8.59 -9.26 18.80
CA GLU A 64 -9.71 -8.98 17.88
C GLU A 64 -9.23 -8.63 16.47
N LEU A 65 -8.15 -7.83 16.35
CA LEU A 65 -7.54 -7.47 15.07
C LEU A 65 -6.92 -8.68 14.38
N THR A 66 -6.19 -9.49 15.13
CA THR A 66 -5.55 -10.69 14.60
C THR A 66 -6.59 -11.68 14.07
N ALA A 67 -7.68 -11.90 14.83
CA ALA A 67 -8.78 -12.76 14.36
C ALA A 67 -9.44 -12.23 13.07
N GLN A 68 -9.51 -10.91 12.89
CA GLN A 68 -10.03 -10.32 11.64
C GLN A 68 -9.03 -10.46 10.50
N ALA A 69 -7.73 -10.22 10.74
CA ALA A 69 -6.65 -10.41 9.79
C ALA A 69 -6.57 -11.86 9.28
N SER A 70 -6.68 -12.83 10.20
CA SER A 70 -6.72 -14.26 9.87
C SER A 70 -7.93 -14.62 8.98
N ARG A 71 -9.11 -14.04 9.22
CA ARG A 71 -10.30 -14.23 8.38
C ARG A 71 -10.12 -13.66 6.97
N GLU A 72 -9.40 -12.56 6.82
CA GLU A 72 -9.04 -11.97 5.53
C GLU A 72 -7.79 -12.63 4.91
N LYS A 73 -7.23 -13.67 5.57
CA LYS A 73 -6.07 -14.46 5.12
C LYS A 73 -4.79 -13.64 4.98
N LEU A 74 -4.62 -12.65 5.81
CA LEU A 74 -3.40 -11.86 5.85
C LEU A 74 -2.27 -12.65 6.51
N ASP A 75 -1.08 -12.58 5.93
CA ASP A 75 0.13 -13.20 6.47
C ASP A 75 0.73 -12.36 7.60
N PHE A 76 0.57 -11.02 7.53
CA PHE A 76 1.08 -10.11 8.56
C PHE A 76 0.15 -8.89 8.79
N LEU A 77 0.31 -8.30 9.99
CA LEU A 77 -0.35 -7.06 10.41
C LEU A 77 0.68 -6.16 11.08
N ILE A 78 0.73 -4.87 10.73
CA ILE A 78 1.63 -3.90 11.35
C ILE A 78 0.82 -2.88 12.16
N LEU A 79 0.92 -2.99 13.48
CA LEU A 79 0.34 -2.05 14.45
C LEU A 79 1.22 -0.79 14.51
N THR A 80 0.59 0.37 14.59
CA THR A 80 1.28 1.67 14.61
C THR A 80 0.62 2.66 15.55
N ASP A 81 0.14 2.18 16.69
CA ASP A 81 -0.51 3.02 17.69
C ASP A 81 0.27 4.31 17.98
N HIS A 82 -0.46 5.39 18.19
CA HIS A 82 0.12 6.65 18.63
C HIS A 82 0.93 6.49 19.91
N GLY A 83 2.12 7.07 19.93
CA GLY A 83 3.04 7.02 21.05
C GLY A 83 4.45 7.40 20.63
N ASN A 84 5.35 7.57 21.61
CA ASN A 84 6.71 8.00 21.30
C ASN A 84 7.79 7.21 22.07
N PRO A 85 7.98 5.89 21.80
CA PRO A 85 7.07 5.00 21.05
C PRO A 85 5.91 4.47 21.90
N ASN A 86 4.97 3.75 21.30
CA ASN A 86 3.93 3.03 22.02
C ASN A 86 4.46 1.67 22.50
N PHE A 87 4.81 1.58 23.76
CA PHE A 87 5.40 0.37 24.33
C PHE A 87 4.43 -0.80 24.47
N GLU A 88 3.12 -0.53 24.61
CA GLU A 88 2.10 -1.59 24.70
C GLU A 88 1.97 -2.33 23.36
N SER A 89 1.91 -1.58 22.25
CA SER A 89 1.93 -2.19 20.91
C SER A 89 3.20 -2.98 20.67
N LEU A 90 4.36 -2.44 21.03
CA LEU A 90 5.65 -3.12 20.86
C LEU A 90 5.73 -4.45 21.63
N ARG A 91 5.12 -4.53 22.83
CA ARG A 91 5.07 -5.76 23.62
C ARG A 91 4.06 -6.78 23.08
N SER A 92 3.10 -6.36 22.29
CA SER A 92 2.02 -7.21 21.78
C SER A 92 2.38 -7.99 20.51
N GLN A 93 3.58 -7.76 19.96
CA GLN A 93 4.09 -8.45 18.79
C GLN A 93 4.16 -9.97 18.97
N GLY A 94 4.07 -10.72 17.89
CA GLY A 94 4.18 -12.16 17.92
C GLY A 94 3.45 -12.84 16.77
N ARG A 95 3.43 -14.18 16.77
CA ARG A 95 2.55 -14.95 15.89
C ARG A 95 1.26 -15.28 16.63
N LYS A 96 0.14 -14.90 16.04
CA LYS A 96 -1.21 -15.13 16.61
C LYS A 96 -2.14 -15.56 15.49
N ASP A 97 -2.89 -16.62 15.68
CA ASP A 97 -3.89 -17.14 14.72
C ASP A 97 -3.36 -17.28 13.27
N GLY A 98 -2.08 -17.64 13.12
CA GLY A 98 -1.42 -17.76 11.83
C GLY A 98 -0.90 -16.42 11.24
N VAL A 99 -1.20 -15.28 11.87
CA VAL A 99 -0.79 -13.94 11.45
C VAL A 99 0.49 -13.50 12.18
N LEU A 100 1.45 -12.93 11.46
CA LEU A 100 2.62 -12.27 12.04
C LEU A 100 2.24 -10.85 12.46
N VAL A 101 2.04 -10.62 13.76
CA VAL A 101 1.73 -9.30 14.32
C VAL A 101 3.02 -8.54 14.58
N LEU A 102 3.29 -7.54 13.79
CA LEU A 102 4.41 -6.62 13.89
C LEU A 102 3.93 -5.32 14.54
N ALA A 103 4.82 -4.56 15.16
CA ALA A 103 4.48 -3.25 15.68
C ALA A 103 5.58 -2.22 15.45
N GLY A 104 5.15 -1.02 15.16
CA GLY A 104 5.90 0.21 15.19
C GLY A 104 5.21 1.23 16.08
N SER A 105 5.38 2.50 15.77
CA SER A 105 4.65 3.59 16.43
C SER A 105 4.45 4.75 15.48
N GLU A 106 3.28 5.35 15.52
CA GLU A 106 3.03 6.62 14.88
C GLU A 106 3.39 7.76 15.82
N LEU A 107 4.48 8.44 15.51
CA LEU A 107 5.02 9.55 16.27
C LEU A 107 4.40 10.87 15.81
N SER A 108 3.92 11.69 16.74
CA SER A 108 3.60 13.08 16.46
C SER A 108 4.88 13.90 16.55
N VAL A 109 5.31 14.48 15.43
CA VAL A 109 6.49 15.34 15.33
C VAL A 109 6.12 16.72 14.79
N ASN A 110 7.07 17.66 14.83
CA ASN A 110 6.83 19.05 14.42
C ASN A 110 6.40 19.23 12.95
N ARG A 111 6.55 18.19 12.12
CA ARG A 111 6.21 18.19 10.69
C ARG A 111 4.91 17.45 10.35
N GLY A 112 4.33 16.73 11.31
CA GLY A 112 3.17 15.88 11.13
C GLY A 112 3.34 14.53 11.81
N HIS A 113 2.82 13.46 11.20
CA HIS A 113 2.98 12.12 11.76
C HIS A 113 4.02 11.30 10.99
N LEU A 114 4.79 10.54 11.76
CA LEU A 114 5.88 9.72 11.27
C LEU A 114 5.75 8.31 11.84
N VAL A 115 5.60 7.31 11.00
CA VAL A 115 5.59 5.91 11.43
C VAL A 115 7.02 5.41 11.54
N ALA A 116 7.44 5.03 12.74
CA ALA A 116 8.70 4.35 13.03
C ALA A 116 8.49 2.84 13.02
N LEU A 117 9.33 2.10 12.27
CA LEU A 117 9.23 0.67 12.06
C LEU A 117 10.59 -0.04 12.26
N GLY A 118 10.56 -1.29 12.72
CA GLY A 118 11.70 -2.19 12.73
C GLY A 118 12.89 -1.73 13.59
N PHE A 119 12.64 -0.90 14.58
CA PHE A 119 13.64 -0.38 15.51
C PHE A 119 13.72 -1.23 16.77
N ARG A 120 14.90 -1.28 17.39
CA ARG A 120 15.07 -1.85 18.74
C ARG A 120 14.45 -0.92 19.77
N THR A 121 13.74 -1.47 20.75
CA THR A 121 13.06 -0.68 21.78
C THR A 121 14.02 0.34 22.42
N PRO A 122 13.72 1.65 22.35
CA PRO A 122 14.57 2.68 22.92
C PRO A 122 14.41 2.75 24.43
N VAL A 123 15.41 3.31 25.10
CA VAL A 123 15.36 3.58 26.55
C VAL A 123 14.72 4.91 26.92
N ARG A 124 14.44 5.76 25.92
CA ARG A 124 13.82 7.08 26.04
C ARG A 124 12.94 7.38 24.83
N ASN A 125 12.10 8.39 24.95
CA ASN A 125 11.32 8.90 23.82
C ASN A 125 12.22 9.42 22.69
N PHE A 126 11.75 9.28 21.46
CA PHE A 126 12.36 9.94 20.30
C PHE A 126 12.17 11.46 20.36
N SER A 127 13.00 12.20 19.64
CA SER A 127 12.82 13.63 19.46
C SER A 127 11.44 13.96 18.84
N GLN A 128 10.86 15.09 19.24
CA GLN A 128 9.67 15.64 18.60
C GLN A 128 9.99 16.44 17.32
N LYS A 129 11.28 16.61 16.99
CA LYS A 129 11.70 17.20 15.72
C LYS A 129 11.97 16.08 14.73
N ALA A 130 11.32 16.14 13.58
CA ALA A 130 11.44 15.11 12.54
C ALA A 130 12.90 14.91 12.09
N GLU A 131 13.66 16.00 12.02
CA GLU A 131 15.05 16.02 11.61
C GLU A 131 15.96 15.21 12.53
N ASP A 132 15.61 15.11 13.81
CA ASP A 132 16.35 14.37 14.84
C ASP A 132 15.76 12.96 15.04
N ALA A 133 14.41 12.85 15.04
CA ALA A 133 13.70 11.58 15.29
C ALA A 133 14.09 10.50 14.28
N VAL A 134 14.21 10.85 12.99
CA VAL A 134 14.53 9.86 11.96
C VAL A 134 15.94 9.29 12.12
N PRO A 135 17.01 10.08 12.33
CA PRO A 135 18.33 9.54 12.70
C PRO A 135 18.32 8.70 13.98
N GLU A 136 17.56 9.09 15.02
CA GLU A 136 17.43 8.29 16.24
C GLU A 136 16.80 6.91 15.98
N ILE A 137 15.74 6.84 15.17
CA ILE A 137 15.10 5.59 14.74
C ILE A 137 16.10 4.73 13.95
N GLN A 138 16.85 5.34 13.02
CA GLN A 138 17.85 4.64 12.20
C GLN A 138 19.01 4.10 13.05
N ALA A 139 19.47 4.84 14.05
CA ALA A 139 20.51 4.39 14.99
C ALA A 139 20.08 3.15 15.78
N LEU A 140 18.78 2.94 15.98
CA LEU A 140 18.22 1.73 16.59
C LEU A 140 17.93 0.61 15.56
N GLY A 141 18.38 0.78 14.32
CA GLY A 141 18.18 -0.18 13.25
C GLY A 141 16.82 -0.08 12.58
N GLY A 142 15.99 0.93 12.91
CA GLY A 142 14.68 1.17 12.32
C GLY A 142 14.71 1.98 11.03
N PHE A 143 13.53 2.30 10.55
CA PHE A 143 13.30 3.20 9.42
C PHE A 143 11.98 3.95 9.63
N ALA A 144 11.79 5.03 8.91
CA ALA A 144 10.66 5.94 9.09
C ALA A 144 9.88 6.13 7.80
N VAL A 145 8.54 6.18 7.92
CA VAL A 145 7.60 6.44 6.83
C VAL A 145 6.74 7.63 7.19
N ILE A 146 6.63 8.63 6.32
CA ILE A 146 5.72 9.76 6.52
C ILE A 146 4.28 9.26 6.39
N ALA A 147 3.49 9.42 7.45
CA ALA A 147 2.08 9.09 7.46
C ALA A 147 1.25 10.20 6.81
N HIS A 148 0.21 9.84 6.05
CA HIS A 148 -0.82 10.71 5.44
C HIS A 148 -0.36 12.16 5.16
N PRO A 149 0.68 12.37 4.31
CA PRO A 149 1.42 13.63 4.18
C PRO A 149 0.57 14.85 3.78
N TYR A 150 -0.63 14.63 3.28
CA TYR A 150 -1.56 15.66 2.81
C TYR A 150 -2.93 15.60 3.50
N SER A 151 -3.04 15.01 4.68
CA SER A 151 -4.33 14.92 5.41
C SER A 151 -4.93 16.29 5.74
N LYS A 152 -4.10 17.32 5.90
CA LYS A 152 -4.47 18.70 6.25
C LYS A 152 -3.98 19.76 5.26
N VAL A 153 -3.86 19.43 3.96
CA VAL A 153 -3.76 20.40 2.85
C VAL A 153 -2.37 20.77 2.35
N LYS A 154 -1.30 20.78 3.13
CA LYS A 154 0.01 21.22 2.62
C LYS A 154 1.15 20.32 3.08
N TRP A 155 2.11 20.13 2.19
CA TRP A 155 3.37 19.50 2.52
C TRP A 155 4.09 20.28 3.63
N SER A 156 4.16 19.69 4.81
CA SER A 156 4.78 20.28 6.00
C SER A 156 6.23 19.83 6.25
N TRP A 157 6.69 18.81 5.49
CA TRP A 157 7.97 18.14 5.70
C TRP A 157 9.20 18.89 5.13
N GLY A 158 8.98 19.97 4.36
CA GLY A 158 10.08 20.76 3.79
C GLY A 158 11.05 19.89 2.99
N ASP A 159 12.34 20.06 3.25
CA ASP A 159 13.43 19.31 2.65
C ASP A 159 13.99 18.17 3.52
N VAL A 160 13.29 17.79 4.60
CA VAL A 160 13.65 16.59 5.37
C VAL A 160 13.69 15.40 4.42
N SER A 161 14.85 14.76 4.30
CA SER A 161 15.13 13.76 3.25
C SER A 161 15.57 12.40 3.77
N VAL A 162 15.64 12.25 5.08
CA VAL A 162 16.20 11.05 5.72
C VAL A 162 15.19 9.90 5.93
N TYR A 163 13.91 10.11 5.64
CA TYR A 163 12.88 9.07 5.75
C TYR A 163 12.95 8.08 4.57
N SER A 164 12.53 6.84 4.82
CA SER A 164 12.61 5.75 3.83
C SER A 164 11.35 5.63 2.96
N GLY A 165 10.24 6.24 3.35
CA GLY A 165 8.99 6.12 2.62
C GLY A 165 7.97 7.19 2.96
N LEU A 166 6.90 7.23 2.17
CA LEU A 166 5.72 8.03 2.42
C LEU A 166 4.44 7.28 2.01
N GLU A 167 3.34 7.58 2.65
CA GLU A 167 2.04 7.02 2.29
C GLU A 167 1.51 7.70 1.03
N ILE A 168 1.19 6.87 0.03
CA ILE A 168 0.63 7.32 -1.24
C ILE A 168 -0.90 7.33 -1.17
N ILE A 169 -1.48 6.23 -0.64
CA ILE A 169 -2.90 6.10 -0.34
C ILE A 169 -3.02 5.80 1.15
N ASN A 170 -3.86 6.58 1.84
CA ASN A 170 -4.23 6.37 3.23
C ASN A 170 -5.76 6.27 3.29
N ALA A 171 -6.29 5.14 3.77
CA ALA A 171 -7.71 4.85 3.70
C ALA A 171 -8.54 5.79 4.57
N ASP A 172 -8.07 6.14 5.77
CA ASP A 172 -8.77 7.08 6.67
C ASP A 172 -8.86 8.48 6.05
N THR A 173 -7.74 8.98 5.50
CA THR A 173 -7.72 10.27 4.79
C THR A 173 -8.65 10.27 3.57
N MET A 174 -8.64 9.21 2.78
CA MET A 174 -9.53 9.06 1.63
C MET A 174 -11.00 9.04 2.06
N PHE A 175 -11.32 8.32 3.14
CA PHE A 175 -12.66 8.30 3.71
C PHE A 175 -13.11 9.70 4.18
N LYS A 176 -12.28 10.38 4.97
CA LYS A 176 -12.56 11.72 5.49
C LYS A 176 -12.80 12.75 4.37
N ASN A 177 -12.00 12.67 3.31
CA ASN A 177 -12.12 13.58 2.17
C ASN A 177 -13.33 13.26 1.28
N ASN A 178 -13.74 11.99 1.18
CA ASN A 178 -14.74 11.51 0.24
C ASN A 178 -15.99 10.92 0.90
N VAL A 179 -16.30 11.29 2.14
CA VAL A 179 -17.48 10.80 2.88
C VAL A 179 -18.78 10.96 2.07
N GLY A 180 -18.94 12.04 1.32
CA GLY A 180 -20.08 12.29 0.45
C GLY A 180 -20.25 11.23 -0.66
N ARG A 181 -19.17 10.64 -1.14
CA ARG A 181 -19.21 9.54 -2.14
C ARG A 181 -19.62 8.21 -1.51
N VAL A 182 -19.33 8.01 -0.21
CA VAL A 182 -19.66 6.79 0.54
C VAL A 182 -21.09 6.81 1.05
N LEU A 183 -21.60 7.99 1.41
CA LEU A 183 -22.93 8.20 2.03
C LEU A 183 -24.07 7.47 1.31
N PRO A 184 -24.21 7.53 -0.04
CA PRO A 184 -25.25 6.81 -0.77
C PRO A 184 -25.14 5.28 -0.68
N TYR A 185 -24.00 4.74 -0.28
CA TYR A 185 -23.73 3.31 -0.20
C TYR A 185 -23.70 2.78 1.24
N LEU A 186 -23.95 3.63 2.25
CA LEU A 186 -23.91 3.22 3.68
C LEU A 186 -24.68 1.93 3.99
N PRO A 187 -25.90 1.68 3.45
CA PRO A 187 -26.61 0.43 3.71
C PRO A 187 -25.85 -0.81 3.25
N LEU A 188 -24.95 -0.67 2.26
CA LEU A 188 -24.14 -1.76 1.74
C LEU A 188 -22.93 -2.08 2.62
N LEU A 189 -22.50 -1.20 3.53
CA LEU A 189 -21.40 -1.48 4.46
C LEU A 189 -21.62 -2.75 5.28
N LEU A 190 -22.90 -3.06 5.61
CA LEU A 190 -23.25 -4.24 6.38
C LEU A 190 -23.18 -5.55 5.59
N PHE A 191 -23.37 -5.50 4.25
CA PHE A 191 -23.52 -6.68 3.41
C PHE A 191 -22.47 -6.80 2.32
N ARG A 192 -21.98 -5.65 1.81
CA ARG A 192 -21.02 -5.53 0.70
C ARG A 192 -20.07 -4.34 0.91
N SER A 193 -19.34 -4.37 2.02
CA SER A 193 -18.46 -3.28 2.44
C SER A 193 -17.42 -2.85 1.39
N ARG A 194 -16.98 -3.76 0.52
CA ARG A 194 -15.98 -3.47 -0.54
C ARG A 194 -16.43 -2.38 -1.50
N LEU A 195 -17.73 -2.33 -1.89
CA LEU A 195 -18.21 -1.34 -2.83
C LEU A 195 -18.12 0.11 -2.29
N PRO A 196 -18.68 0.44 -1.11
CA PRO A 196 -18.52 1.78 -0.52
C PRO A 196 -17.05 2.16 -0.33
N LEU A 197 -16.21 1.22 0.09
CA LEU A 197 -14.78 1.46 0.30
C LEU A 197 -14.04 1.77 -1.01
N LEU A 198 -14.34 1.07 -2.10
CA LEU A 198 -13.77 1.39 -3.41
C LEU A 198 -14.23 2.75 -3.94
N ARG A 199 -15.48 3.15 -3.63
CA ARG A 199 -16.02 4.46 -4.03
C ARG A 199 -15.43 5.64 -3.27
N MET A 200 -14.81 5.41 -2.10
CA MET A 200 -14.09 6.47 -1.38
C MET A 200 -12.73 6.79 -1.97
N LEU A 201 -12.14 5.86 -2.71
CA LEU A 201 -10.81 6.05 -3.28
C LEU A 201 -10.83 7.06 -4.42
N GLU A 202 -9.75 7.82 -4.53
CA GLU A 202 -9.47 8.74 -5.62
C GLU A 202 -8.03 8.60 -6.08
N HIS A 203 -7.72 9.09 -7.28
CA HIS A 203 -6.36 9.06 -7.81
C HIS A 203 -5.44 9.87 -6.91
N PRO A 204 -4.34 9.28 -6.37
CA PRO A 204 -3.47 9.94 -5.39
C PRO A 204 -2.44 10.88 -6.04
N GLU A 205 -2.88 11.75 -6.95
CA GLU A 205 -2.02 12.57 -7.81
C GLU A 205 -1.01 13.40 -7.04
N ILE A 206 -1.44 14.06 -5.96
CA ILE A 206 -0.58 14.93 -5.15
C ILE A 206 0.52 14.12 -4.48
N ASN A 207 0.15 12.97 -3.90
CA ASN A 207 1.09 12.09 -3.22
C ASN A 207 2.08 11.46 -4.22
N LEU A 208 1.60 11.03 -5.39
CA LEU A 208 2.45 10.49 -6.46
C LEU A 208 3.46 11.54 -6.95
N LYS A 209 3.02 12.76 -7.24
CA LYS A 209 3.91 13.86 -7.63
C LYS A 209 4.98 14.14 -6.58
N LYS A 210 4.61 14.14 -5.30
CA LYS A 210 5.55 14.34 -4.21
C LYS A 210 6.52 13.18 -4.09
N TRP A 211 6.03 11.95 -4.21
CA TRP A 211 6.87 10.76 -4.20
C TRP A 211 7.88 10.79 -5.34
N ASP A 212 7.46 11.07 -6.59
CA ASP A 212 8.36 11.20 -7.74
C ASP A 212 9.46 12.26 -7.49
N GLN A 213 9.06 13.43 -6.98
CA GLN A 213 10.01 14.48 -6.63
C GLN A 213 11.04 14.01 -5.59
N ARG A 214 10.62 13.29 -4.55
CA ARG A 214 11.54 12.82 -3.51
C ARG A 214 12.38 11.63 -3.99
N ALA A 215 11.78 10.70 -4.70
CA ALA A 215 12.45 9.52 -5.23
C ALA A 215 13.52 9.86 -6.28
N SER A 216 13.45 11.04 -6.93
CA SER A 216 14.47 11.51 -7.88
C SER A 216 15.83 11.72 -7.21
N THR A 217 15.87 12.10 -5.94
CA THR A 217 17.10 12.44 -5.20
C THR A 217 17.54 11.39 -4.18
N SER A 218 16.62 10.54 -3.71
CA SER A 218 16.90 9.53 -2.70
C SER A 218 16.04 8.27 -2.92
N ALA A 219 16.42 7.15 -2.29
CA ALA A 219 15.61 5.94 -2.32
C ALA A 219 14.45 6.08 -1.33
N VAL A 220 13.31 6.54 -1.82
CA VAL A 220 12.06 6.70 -1.06
C VAL A 220 10.99 5.80 -1.65
N TYR A 221 10.28 5.05 -0.80
CA TYR A 221 9.30 4.05 -1.20
C TYR A 221 7.87 4.52 -0.89
N GLY A 222 6.93 4.09 -1.73
CA GLY A 222 5.52 4.40 -1.57
C GLY A 222 4.77 3.31 -0.82
N TYR A 223 3.92 3.68 0.13
CA TYR A 223 3.13 2.76 0.95
C TYR A 223 1.64 3.03 0.79
N PHE A 224 0.85 1.95 0.67
CA PHE A 224 -0.58 2.02 0.95
C PHE A 224 -0.82 1.74 2.42
N SER A 225 -1.70 2.52 3.01
CA SER A 225 -1.90 2.59 4.45
C SER A 225 -3.39 2.41 4.77
N ALA A 226 -3.68 1.52 5.69
CA ALA A 226 -5.03 1.32 6.19
C ALA A 226 -5.47 2.44 7.13
N ASP A 227 -4.59 2.88 8.00
CA ASP A 227 -4.86 3.87 9.05
C ASP A 227 -6.17 3.56 9.79
N ALA A 228 -6.26 2.26 10.20
CA ALA A 228 -7.51 1.65 10.61
C ALA A 228 -7.76 1.88 12.10
N HIS A 229 -8.92 2.51 12.41
CA HIS A 229 -9.38 2.76 13.80
C HIS A 229 -10.67 2.01 14.12
N LEU A 230 -11.50 1.72 13.11
CA LEU A 230 -12.77 0.99 13.20
C LEU A 230 -13.06 0.22 11.90
N TYR A 231 -14.13 -0.59 11.90
CA TYR A 231 -14.54 -1.40 10.73
C TYR A 231 -13.38 -2.22 10.14
N TYR A 232 -12.50 -2.70 11.01
CA TYR A 232 -11.20 -3.29 10.63
C TYR A 232 -11.31 -4.35 9.56
N ARG A 233 -12.27 -5.29 9.67
CA ARG A 233 -12.45 -6.34 8.67
C ARG A 233 -12.65 -5.78 7.26
N ALA A 234 -13.46 -4.74 7.14
CA ALA A 234 -13.72 -4.10 5.86
C ALA A 234 -12.47 -3.38 5.34
N ILE A 235 -11.79 -2.64 6.21
CA ILE A 235 -10.54 -1.92 5.88
C ILE A 235 -9.41 -2.90 5.55
N PHE A 236 -9.29 -4.02 6.29
CA PHE A 236 -8.30 -5.06 6.02
C PHE A 236 -8.48 -5.75 4.66
N SER A 237 -9.65 -5.69 4.06
CA SER A 237 -9.88 -6.18 2.72
C SER A 237 -9.57 -5.16 1.62
N LEU A 238 -9.16 -3.93 1.96
CA LEU A 238 -9.08 -2.83 0.99
C LEU A 238 -7.69 -2.63 0.38
N LEU A 239 -6.70 -2.35 1.23
CA LEU A 239 -5.35 -1.95 0.81
C LEU A 239 -4.31 -2.88 1.43
N HIS A 240 -3.53 -3.52 0.58
CA HIS A 240 -2.51 -4.47 1.02
C HIS A 240 -1.12 -4.09 0.54
N LEU A 241 -0.13 -4.48 1.33
CA LEU A 241 1.27 -4.55 0.93
C LEU A 241 1.59 -6.01 0.60
N HIS A 242 2.11 -6.25 -0.59
CA HIS A 242 2.65 -7.54 -1.00
C HIS A 242 4.16 -7.50 -0.88
N VAL A 243 4.69 -8.12 0.14
CA VAL A 243 6.12 -8.11 0.47
C VAL A 243 6.80 -9.31 -0.18
N LEU A 244 7.87 -9.04 -0.94
CA LEU A 244 8.67 -10.05 -1.60
C LEU A 244 9.90 -10.36 -0.74
N LEU A 245 9.98 -11.59 -0.26
CA LEU A 245 11.06 -12.08 0.56
C LEU A 245 12.19 -12.66 -0.30
N ASP A 246 13.39 -12.72 0.24
CA ASP A 246 14.54 -13.37 -0.40
C ASP A 246 14.54 -14.91 -0.19
N GLU A 247 13.90 -15.35 0.89
CA GLU A 247 13.74 -16.75 1.29
C GLU A 247 12.38 -16.95 1.99
N PRO A 248 11.87 -18.18 2.13
CA PRO A 248 10.60 -18.42 2.81
C PRO A 248 10.57 -17.82 4.21
N ILE A 249 9.37 -17.37 4.61
CA ILE A 249 9.20 -16.74 5.92
C ILE A 249 9.61 -17.69 7.04
N ALA A 250 10.45 -17.23 7.94
CA ALA A 250 10.95 -18.03 9.05
C ALA A 250 9.85 -18.40 10.05
N ASP A 251 9.96 -19.53 10.72
CA ASP A 251 9.03 -19.96 11.76
C ASP A 251 9.12 -19.08 13.02
N GLY A 252 10.35 -18.73 13.43
CA GLY A 252 10.62 -17.88 14.59
C GLY A 252 10.21 -16.44 14.37
N PHE A 253 9.56 -15.81 15.37
CA PHE A 253 9.04 -14.45 15.27
C PHE A 253 10.11 -13.42 14.88
N ASP A 254 11.24 -13.36 15.60
CA ASP A 254 12.28 -12.35 15.38
C ASP A 254 12.89 -12.43 13.97
N ALA A 255 13.12 -13.64 13.47
CA ALA A 255 13.63 -13.87 12.12
C ALA A 255 12.59 -13.44 11.07
N ALA A 256 11.34 -13.86 11.24
CA ALA A 256 10.24 -13.47 10.35
C ALA A 256 10.03 -11.95 10.32
N ALA A 257 9.99 -11.30 11.49
CA ALA A 257 9.88 -9.84 11.60
C ALA A 257 11.07 -9.14 10.91
N GLY A 258 12.28 -9.67 11.10
CA GLY A 258 13.49 -9.19 10.43
C GLY A 258 13.39 -9.27 8.90
N GLN A 259 12.89 -10.38 8.35
CA GLN A 259 12.67 -10.55 6.90
C GLN A 259 11.68 -9.53 6.35
N VAL A 260 10.52 -9.33 7.02
CA VAL A 260 9.50 -8.35 6.60
C VAL A 260 10.04 -6.93 6.64
N TYR A 261 10.63 -6.52 7.77
CA TYR A 261 11.17 -5.16 7.89
C TYR A 261 12.35 -4.90 6.94
N ALA A 262 13.20 -5.91 6.69
CA ALA A 262 14.28 -5.77 5.72
C ALA A 262 13.76 -5.55 4.29
N SER A 263 12.71 -6.29 3.90
CA SER A 263 12.06 -6.12 2.59
C SER A 263 11.37 -4.77 2.46
N LEU A 264 10.61 -4.34 3.48
CA LEU A 264 9.96 -3.04 3.51
C LEU A 264 10.96 -1.88 3.42
N ARG A 265 12.06 -1.94 4.19
CA ARG A 265 13.14 -0.94 4.16
C ARG A 265 13.83 -0.84 2.81
N LYS A 266 13.92 -1.95 2.08
CA LYS A 266 14.54 -2.01 0.74
C LYS A 266 13.56 -1.73 -0.40
N GLY A 267 12.27 -1.47 -0.13
CA GLY A 267 11.27 -1.28 -1.17
C GLY A 267 10.91 -2.54 -1.95
N ARG A 268 11.19 -3.73 -1.40
CA ARG A 268 10.88 -5.03 -2.02
C ARG A 268 9.43 -5.44 -1.78
N PHE A 269 8.53 -4.56 -2.13
CA PHE A 269 7.10 -4.78 -2.02
C PHE A 269 6.36 -3.93 -3.06
N PHE A 270 5.12 -4.30 -3.31
CA PHE A 270 4.20 -3.49 -4.08
C PHE A 270 2.89 -3.28 -3.31
N ASN A 271 2.13 -2.30 -3.73
CA ASN A 271 0.89 -1.86 -3.13
C ASN A 271 -0.28 -2.29 -3.99
N ALA A 272 -1.37 -2.77 -3.39
CA ALA A 272 -2.55 -3.20 -4.11
C ALA A 272 -3.85 -2.72 -3.45
N ILE A 273 -4.85 -2.40 -4.29
CA ILE A 273 -6.25 -2.22 -3.88
C ILE A 273 -6.92 -3.59 -3.97
N GLU A 274 -6.71 -4.42 -2.96
CA GLU A 274 -7.11 -5.84 -2.95
C GLU A 274 -8.63 -6.03 -3.02
N ALA A 275 -9.40 -5.05 -2.51
CA ALA A 275 -10.85 -5.06 -2.65
C ALA A 275 -11.35 -5.00 -4.10
N ALA A 276 -10.53 -4.49 -5.02
CA ALA A 276 -10.89 -4.43 -6.44
C ALA A 276 -10.61 -5.77 -7.15
N ALA A 277 -9.43 -6.35 -6.89
CA ALA A 277 -9.03 -7.65 -7.41
C ALA A 277 -7.80 -8.15 -6.62
N GLY A 278 -7.62 -9.47 -6.49
CA GLY A 278 -6.44 -10.06 -5.86
C GLY A 278 -5.18 -9.78 -6.68
N ALA A 279 -4.12 -9.29 -6.04
CA ALA A 279 -2.89 -8.84 -6.70
C ALA A 279 -1.71 -9.80 -6.56
N ARG A 280 -1.87 -10.88 -5.80
CA ARG A 280 -0.82 -11.89 -5.60
C ARG A 280 -0.29 -12.41 -6.94
N GLY A 281 1.04 -12.46 -7.08
CA GLY A 281 1.70 -12.89 -8.32
C GLY A 281 2.10 -11.74 -9.27
N PHE A 282 1.83 -10.47 -8.94
CA PHE A 282 2.42 -9.34 -9.67
C PHE A 282 3.94 -9.36 -9.54
N ARG A 283 4.65 -9.10 -10.65
CA ARG A 283 6.12 -9.04 -10.67
C ARG A 283 6.61 -7.86 -11.50
N PHE A 284 7.66 -7.20 -10.99
CA PHE A 284 8.38 -6.14 -11.69
C PHE A 284 9.88 -6.30 -11.46
N LYS A 285 10.64 -6.38 -12.53
CA LYS A 285 12.10 -6.54 -12.52
C LYS A 285 12.74 -5.80 -13.68
N ALA A 286 14.05 -5.62 -13.59
CA ALA A 286 14.90 -5.18 -14.68
C ALA A 286 16.03 -6.17 -14.90
N SER A 287 16.53 -6.28 -16.13
CA SER A 287 17.67 -7.10 -16.49
C SER A 287 18.67 -6.29 -17.30
N ALA A 288 19.96 -6.44 -17.00
CA ALA A 288 21.06 -5.93 -17.81
C ALA A 288 21.44 -6.94 -18.89
N ALA A 289 22.06 -6.48 -19.96
CA ALA A 289 22.55 -7.31 -21.06
C ALA A 289 23.53 -8.40 -20.58
N GLY A 290 24.27 -8.13 -19.50
CA GLY A 290 25.17 -9.11 -18.84
C GLY A 290 24.45 -10.16 -17.98
N GLY A 291 23.11 -10.21 -17.96
CA GLY A 291 22.33 -11.20 -17.22
C GLY A 291 22.03 -10.84 -15.76
N ALA A 292 22.53 -9.72 -15.24
CA ALA A 292 22.18 -9.27 -13.89
C ALA A 292 20.68 -8.90 -13.81
N ILE A 293 20.02 -9.33 -12.73
CA ILE A 293 18.59 -9.06 -12.47
C ILE A 293 18.46 -8.12 -11.29
N PHE A 294 17.63 -7.10 -11.44
CA PHE A 294 17.30 -6.11 -10.43
C PHE A 294 15.80 -6.15 -10.12
N ARG A 295 15.46 -5.97 -8.87
CA ARG A 295 14.08 -6.05 -8.35
C ARG A 295 13.63 -4.69 -7.83
N MET A 296 12.37 -4.54 -7.51
CA MET A 296 11.85 -3.36 -6.81
C MET A 296 12.74 -2.99 -5.63
N GLY A 297 13.05 -1.71 -5.50
CA GLY A 297 13.93 -1.15 -4.50
C GLY A 297 15.41 -1.09 -4.88
N ASP A 298 15.85 -1.85 -5.89
CA ASP A 298 17.25 -1.86 -6.29
C ASP A 298 17.66 -0.58 -7.04
N THR A 299 18.92 -0.22 -6.85
CA THR A 299 19.58 0.83 -7.64
C THR A 299 20.52 0.18 -8.64
N ILE A 300 20.34 0.50 -9.91
CA ILE A 300 21.20 0.06 -11.01
C ILE A 300 22.26 1.16 -11.23
N PRO A 301 23.54 0.85 -10.97
CA PRO A 301 24.63 1.82 -11.15
C PRO A 301 24.91 2.07 -12.63
N ALA A 302 25.49 3.23 -12.98
CA ALA A 302 25.77 3.62 -14.36
C ALA A 302 26.60 2.56 -15.11
N GLY A 303 27.59 1.95 -14.47
CA GLY A 303 28.41 0.92 -15.08
C GLY A 303 27.66 -0.32 -15.57
N ALA A 304 26.43 -0.55 -15.11
CA ALA A 304 25.61 -1.69 -15.54
C ALA A 304 24.75 -1.40 -16.80
N TRP A 305 24.66 -0.13 -17.28
CA TRP A 305 23.77 0.23 -18.38
C TRP A 305 24.33 1.32 -19.33
N ALA A 306 25.39 2.03 -18.96
CA ALA A 306 25.99 3.06 -19.79
C ALA A 306 27.06 2.48 -20.74
N GLY A 307 27.23 3.10 -21.89
CA GLY A 307 28.24 2.73 -22.88
C GLY A 307 28.03 1.32 -23.45
N ALA A 308 29.07 0.51 -23.43
CA ALA A 308 29.07 -0.85 -23.99
C ALA A 308 28.28 -1.88 -23.18
N ALA A 309 27.77 -1.54 -22.00
CA ALA A 309 27.02 -2.46 -21.13
C ALA A 309 25.64 -2.84 -21.70
N GLY A 310 25.13 -2.09 -22.68
CA GLY A 310 23.84 -2.35 -23.33
C GLY A 310 22.62 -1.86 -22.54
N PRO A 311 21.42 -1.99 -23.13
CA PRO A 311 20.19 -1.47 -22.53
C PRO A 311 19.77 -2.26 -21.30
N ILE A 312 19.14 -1.57 -20.34
CA ILE A 312 18.35 -2.21 -19.30
C ILE A 312 16.95 -2.51 -19.84
N ARG A 313 16.50 -3.74 -19.67
CA ARG A 313 15.17 -4.19 -20.07
C ARG A 313 14.30 -4.37 -18.82
N PHE A 314 13.19 -3.65 -18.76
CA PHE A 314 12.16 -3.81 -17.76
C PHE A 314 11.14 -4.87 -18.19
N GLU A 315 10.69 -5.68 -17.23
CA GLU A 315 9.60 -6.62 -17.39
C GLU A 315 8.63 -6.46 -16.23
N ALA A 316 7.36 -6.24 -16.54
CA ALA A 316 6.27 -6.24 -15.57
C ALA A 316 5.23 -7.27 -15.98
N ARG A 317 4.74 -8.05 -15.01
CA ARG A 317 3.71 -9.06 -15.22
C ARG A 317 2.57 -8.82 -14.25
N ALA A 318 1.35 -8.62 -14.80
CA ALA A 318 0.12 -8.60 -14.00
C ALA A 318 -0.29 -10.04 -13.62
N PRO A 319 -0.99 -10.23 -12.49
CA PRO A 319 -1.42 -11.56 -12.05
C PRO A 319 -2.53 -12.17 -12.93
N PHE A 320 -3.18 -11.37 -13.78
CA PHE A 320 -4.28 -11.81 -14.67
C PHE A 320 -3.98 -11.46 -16.12
N SER A 321 -4.49 -12.32 -17.04
CA SER A 321 -4.33 -12.17 -18.49
C SER A 321 -5.41 -11.32 -19.17
N PHE A 322 -6.39 -10.80 -18.43
CA PHE A 322 -7.51 -10.06 -19.02
C PHE A 322 -7.72 -8.70 -18.36
N ALA A 323 -8.15 -7.75 -19.18
CA ALA A 323 -8.67 -6.45 -18.77
C ALA A 323 -7.77 -5.63 -17.85
N THR A 324 -6.47 -5.75 -17.99
CA THR A 324 -5.50 -4.88 -17.35
C THR A 324 -4.81 -3.98 -18.36
N GLU A 325 -4.33 -2.85 -17.90
CA GLU A 325 -3.41 -2.00 -18.64
C GLU A 325 -2.21 -1.70 -17.73
N ILE A 326 -1.01 -2.10 -18.17
CA ILE A 326 0.23 -1.95 -17.46
C ILE A 326 0.95 -0.72 -18.00
N HIS A 327 1.32 0.21 -17.14
CA HIS A 327 2.11 1.40 -17.47
C HIS A 327 3.49 1.29 -16.82
N LEU A 328 4.55 1.45 -17.61
CA LEU A 328 5.89 1.75 -17.10
C LEU A 328 6.02 3.27 -16.98
N VAL A 329 6.22 3.74 -15.76
CA VAL A 329 6.32 5.15 -15.41
C VAL A 329 7.77 5.47 -15.09
N ARG A 330 8.32 6.52 -15.71
CA ARG A 330 9.62 7.09 -15.39
C ARG A 330 9.45 8.52 -14.93
N ASP A 331 9.95 8.84 -13.74
CA ASP A 331 9.92 10.20 -13.17
C ASP A 331 8.51 10.84 -13.26
N GLY A 332 7.47 10.06 -12.94
CA GLY A 332 6.07 10.46 -12.96
C GLY A 332 5.40 10.50 -14.34
N ARG A 333 6.07 10.05 -15.41
CA ARG A 333 5.52 10.04 -16.78
C ARG A 333 5.46 8.61 -17.32
N THR A 334 4.33 8.21 -17.86
CA THR A 334 4.21 6.94 -18.59
C THR A 334 5.06 7.00 -19.85
N ILE A 335 5.99 6.04 -19.98
CA ILE A 335 6.90 5.92 -21.14
C ILE A 335 6.61 4.72 -22.01
N ALA A 336 5.89 3.73 -21.48
CA ALA A 336 5.40 2.56 -22.21
C ALA A 336 4.13 2.05 -21.56
N SER A 337 3.23 1.46 -22.34
CA SER A 337 2.03 0.80 -21.84
C SER A 337 1.62 -0.37 -22.70
N THR A 338 0.88 -1.32 -22.10
CA THR A 338 0.29 -2.45 -22.81
C THR A 338 -1.01 -2.88 -22.15
N ARG A 339 -1.90 -3.49 -22.95
CA ARG A 339 -3.12 -4.17 -22.47
C ARG A 339 -2.96 -5.68 -22.33
N ALA A 340 -1.74 -6.17 -22.54
CA ALA A 340 -1.37 -7.56 -22.26
C ALA A 340 -1.02 -7.73 -20.78
N ASP A 341 -0.93 -8.97 -20.32
CA ASP A 341 -0.52 -9.35 -18.97
C ASP A 341 1.00 -9.19 -18.70
N ILE A 342 1.78 -8.95 -19.77
CA ILE A 342 3.22 -8.71 -19.69
C ILE A 342 3.57 -7.44 -20.46
N LEU A 343 4.27 -6.51 -19.79
CA LEU A 343 4.92 -5.37 -20.40
C LEU A 343 6.43 -5.63 -20.44
N ILE A 344 7.03 -5.40 -21.59
CA ILE A 344 8.47 -5.42 -21.79
C ILE A 344 8.85 -4.10 -22.44
N ALA A 345 9.82 -3.38 -21.85
CA ALA A 345 10.31 -2.12 -22.38
C ALA A 345 11.79 -1.90 -22.03
N GLU A 346 12.48 -1.18 -22.89
CA GLU A 346 13.86 -0.77 -22.59
C GLU A 346 13.90 0.58 -21.86
N ALA A 347 14.93 0.76 -21.02
CA ALA A 347 15.17 2.00 -20.33
C ALA A 347 15.51 3.13 -21.30
N GLN A 348 14.90 4.28 -21.09
CA GLN A 348 15.14 5.49 -21.88
C GLN A 348 16.19 6.42 -21.22
N GLY A 349 17.02 5.90 -20.32
CA GLY A 349 18.05 6.63 -19.59
C GLY A 349 17.85 6.59 -18.06
N PRO A 350 18.66 7.34 -17.30
CA PRO A 350 18.53 7.40 -15.84
C PRO A 350 17.18 7.96 -15.42
N GLY A 351 16.70 7.52 -14.27
CA GLY A 351 15.40 7.90 -13.71
C GLY A 351 14.89 6.92 -12.66
N VAL A 352 13.74 7.22 -12.15
CA VAL A 352 12.97 6.39 -11.18
C VAL A 352 11.89 5.66 -11.95
N TYR A 353 11.98 4.36 -12.03
CA TYR A 353 11.07 3.51 -12.82
C TYR A 353 10.15 2.73 -11.91
N ARG A 354 8.83 2.91 -12.04
CA ARG A 354 7.80 2.10 -11.37
C ARG A 354 6.76 1.60 -12.37
N VAL A 355 5.93 0.69 -11.92
CA VAL A 355 4.81 0.16 -12.69
C VAL A 355 3.50 0.53 -12.01
N GLU A 356 2.54 0.95 -12.80
CA GLU A 356 1.15 1.15 -12.42
C GLU A 356 0.28 0.22 -13.25
N VAL A 357 -0.60 -0.56 -12.62
CA VAL A 357 -1.53 -1.45 -13.31
C VAL A 357 -2.96 -0.97 -13.07
N PHE A 358 -3.72 -0.83 -14.15
CA PHE A 358 -5.11 -0.39 -14.13
C PHE A 358 -6.03 -1.54 -14.52
N LEU A 359 -7.18 -1.65 -13.84
CA LEU A 359 -8.25 -2.54 -14.25
C LEU A 359 -9.09 -1.86 -15.33
N LYS A 360 -9.32 -2.53 -16.46
CA LYS A 360 -10.05 -1.97 -17.63
C LYS A 360 -11.46 -2.55 -17.80
N GLU A 361 -11.81 -3.57 -17.05
CA GLU A 361 -13.18 -4.04 -16.98
C GLU A 361 -14.00 -3.22 -15.98
N ARG A 362 -15.33 -3.40 -16.06
CA ARG A 362 -16.25 -2.70 -15.15
C ARG A 362 -16.02 -3.16 -13.71
N THR A 363 -15.33 -2.35 -12.93
CA THR A 363 -15.13 -2.51 -11.50
C THR A 363 -15.71 -1.33 -10.74
N PRO A 364 -15.97 -1.44 -9.42
CA PRO A 364 -16.30 -0.30 -8.59
C PRO A 364 -15.16 0.72 -8.45
N LEU A 365 -13.91 0.27 -8.67
CA LEU A 365 -12.75 1.16 -8.69
C LEU A 365 -12.81 2.06 -9.92
N ALA A 366 -12.56 3.35 -9.77
CA ALA A 366 -12.51 4.28 -10.88
C ALA A 366 -11.34 3.91 -11.84
N ALA A 367 -11.58 4.06 -13.14
CA ALA A 367 -10.67 3.55 -14.17
C ALA A 367 -9.31 4.26 -14.24
N ASP A 368 -9.21 5.44 -13.63
CA ASP A 368 -8.00 6.25 -13.51
C ASP A 368 -7.18 5.96 -12.24
N ILE A 369 -7.71 5.13 -11.33
CA ILE A 369 -7.01 4.75 -10.11
C ILE A 369 -6.21 3.47 -10.38
N PRO A 370 -4.86 3.48 -10.20
CA PRO A 370 -4.07 2.27 -10.33
C PRO A 370 -4.50 1.23 -9.29
N TRP A 371 -4.78 0.01 -9.75
CA TRP A 371 -5.04 -1.13 -8.88
C TRP A 371 -3.79 -1.61 -8.15
N ILE A 372 -2.65 -1.63 -8.88
CA ILE A 372 -1.33 -1.97 -8.33
C ILE A 372 -0.37 -0.81 -8.60
N ILE A 373 0.41 -0.45 -7.59
CA ILE A 373 1.56 0.45 -7.73
C ILE A 373 2.80 -0.24 -7.17
N SER A 374 3.79 -0.50 -8.03
CA SER A 374 5.06 -1.06 -7.61
C SER A 374 5.93 -0.03 -6.90
N ASN A 375 6.83 -0.47 -6.03
CA ASN A 375 7.99 0.33 -5.67
C ASN A 375 8.97 0.40 -6.84
N PRO A 376 9.82 1.45 -6.89
CA PRO A 376 10.63 1.72 -8.08
C PRO A 376 11.90 0.86 -8.13
N ILE A 377 12.44 0.77 -9.35
CA ILE A 377 13.84 0.45 -9.64
C ILE A 377 14.50 1.76 -10.07
N PHE A 378 15.66 2.07 -9.48
CA PHE A 378 16.36 3.33 -9.72
C PHE A 378 17.50 3.12 -10.71
N LEU A 379 17.51 3.87 -11.83
CA LEU A 379 18.66 4.02 -12.69
C LEU A 379 19.35 5.33 -12.32
N ARG A 380 20.55 5.25 -11.76
CA ARG A 380 21.30 6.44 -11.32
C ARG A 380 22.47 6.70 -12.25
N LYS A 381 22.77 8.01 -12.46
CA LYS A 381 24.11 8.44 -12.91
C LYS A 381 25.04 8.38 -11.71
N ASP A 382 26.28 8.00 -11.93
CA ASP A 382 27.33 8.09 -10.89
C ASP A 382 27.54 9.53 -10.46
#